data_cbb98e2ff98391867357e2e2b90260e2
#
_entry.id   cbb98e2ff98391867357e2e2b90260e2
#
_cell.length_a   1.000
_cell.length_b   1.000
_cell.length_c   1.000
_cell.angle_alpha   90.00
_cell.angle_beta   90.00
_cell.angle_gamma   90.00
#
_symmetry.space_group_name_H-M   'P 1'
#
loop_
_entity.id
_entity.type
_entity.pdbx_description
1 polymer ?
#
loop_
_entity_poly.entity_id
_entity_poly.type
_entity_poly.pdbx_seq_one_letter_code
_entity_poly.pdbx_strand_id
1 'polypeptide(L)'
;MKRRYNIFYFFSQSFKNLVRNSVMTLASISVLMSCLVVLGGFALLVVNINDNLETLGLQNEIVVFLEYDLTKEEVDDIHKKIEKLDNVDTVTYIPKEKGLEEMSDKYSDEYSSIFEILKDDNPFADAFLVTYKDTAGVSTLDYNLRHGIDGIRTVNNRVDLATKIENLKNGITFVFLWFLLILLVVSVFIIVNTIKLSVHARRNEINVMRYIGATKAFIVTPFVIDGVTIGLVSGALAFFIEWYMYSYIHTSVQTEVQFITLMPFADIKYIVLAGFLIIGIVTGIVGSCISLRKHLKA
;
A
#
# COMPACT_ATOMS: atom_id res chain seq x y z
N MET A 1 26.46 -0.20 -42.83
CA MET A 1 27.19 -0.85 -41.72
C MET A 1 26.50 -0.57 -40.40
N LYS A 2 25.81 -1.55 -39.79
CA LYS A 2 25.29 -1.43 -38.39
C LYS A 2 26.48 -1.43 -37.45
N ARG A 3 26.91 -0.27 -36.95
CA ARG A 3 27.93 -0.19 -35.90
C ARG A 3 27.34 -0.85 -34.65
N ARG A 4 27.85 -2.03 -34.28
CA ARG A 4 27.63 -2.67 -32.97
C ARG A 4 28.32 -1.82 -31.92
N TYR A 5 27.54 -0.96 -31.23
CA TYR A 5 28.03 -0.25 -30.06
C TYR A 5 28.27 -1.27 -28.95
N ASN A 6 29.46 -1.25 -28.38
CA ASN A 6 29.76 -2.10 -27.22
C ASN A 6 29.07 -1.50 -25.98
N ILE A 7 27.96 -2.12 -25.57
CA ILE A 7 27.16 -1.66 -24.41
C ILE A 7 28.03 -1.57 -23.14
N PHE A 8 28.97 -2.47 -22.98
CA PHE A 8 29.91 -2.48 -21.87
C PHE A 8 30.77 -1.20 -21.77
N TYR A 9 31.10 -0.59 -22.90
CA TYR A 9 31.80 0.69 -22.94
C TYR A 9 30.97 1.81 -22.27
N PHE A 10 29.67 1.86 -22.52
CA PHE A 10 28.82 2.89 -21.93
C PHE A 10 28.65 2.71 -20.41
N PHE A 11 28.56 1.47 -19.92
CA PHE A 11 28.55 1.19 -18.48
C PHE A 11 29.85 1.58 -17.80
N SER A 12 31.00 1.21 -18.38
CA SER A 12 32.32 1.60 -17.85
C SER A 12 32.49 3.12 -17.81
N GLN A 13 32.02 3.80 -18.86
CA GLN A 13 32.07 5.25 -18.95
C GLN A 13 31.18 5.95 -17.91
N SER A 14 29.95 5.44 -17.72
CA SER A 14 29.03 5.88 -16.69
C SER A 14 29.64 5.72 -15.29
N PHE A 15 30.16 4.54 -14.96
CA PHE A 15 30.79 4.30 -13.66
C PHE A 15 31.93 5.26 -13.36
N LYS A 16 32.84 5.49 -14.34
CA LYS A 16 33.92 6.49 -14.19
C LYS A 16 33.39 7.90 -13.94
N ASN A 17 32.25 8.28 -14.56
CA ASN A 17 31.61 9.54 -14.36
C ASN A 17 31.07 9.73 -12.94
N LEU A 18 30.33 8.71 -12.45
CA LEU A 18 29.71 8.72 -11.13
C LEU A 18 30.79 8.85 -10.05
N VAL A 19 31.91 8.15 -10.18
CA VAL A 19 33.06 8.21 -9.26
C VAL A 19 33.75 9.59 -9.34
N ARG A 20 33.95 10.13 -10.55
CA ARG A 20 34.59 11.44 -10.73
C ARG A 20 33.79 12.59 -10.14
N ASN A 21 32.47 12.47 -10.16
CA ASN A 21 31.54 13.44 -9.58
C ASN A 21 30.87 12.89 -8.30
N SER A 22 31.64 12.18 -7.46
CA SER A 22 31.11 11.40 -6.33
C SER A 22 30.22 12.21 -5.38
N VAL A 23 30.58 13.44 -5.04
CA VAL A 23 29.79 14.29 -4.12
C VAL A 23 28.38 14.56 -4.66
N MET A 24 28.24 14.91 -5.94
CA MET A 24 26.94 15.17 -6.56
C MET A 24 26.13 13.89 -6.73
N THR A 25 26.82 12.80 -7.12
CA THR A 25 26.21 11.48 -7.26
C THR A 25 25.65 11.00 -5.92
N LEU A 26 26.45 11.15 -4.85
CA LEU A 26 26.05 10.74 -3.51
C LEU A 26 24.89 11.58 -2.98
N ALA A 27 24.90 12.90 -3.20
CA ALA A 27 23.79 13.78 -2.87
C ALA A 27 22.50 13.36 -3.60
N SER A 28 22.60 13.04 -4.91
CA SER A 28 21.43 12.61 -5.69
C SER A 28 20.88 11.26 -5.22
N ILE A 29 21.78 10.29 -4.93
CA ILE A 29 21.40 9.00 -4.38
C ILE A 29 20.72 9.17 -3.02
N SER A 30 21.29 9.97 -2.12
CA SER A 30 20.73 10.19 -0.77
C SER A 30 19.35 10.82 -0.81
N VAL A 31 19.14 11.83 -1.65
CA VAL A 31 17.81 12.48 -1.74
C VAL A 31 16.79 11.57 -2.38
N LEU A 32 17.13 10.91 -3.50
CA LEU A 32 16.21 9.96 -4.15
C LEU A 32 15.88 8.78 -3.24
N MET A 33 16.88 8.24 -2.53
CA MET A 33 16.71 7.20 -1.53
C MET A 33 15.75 7.65 -0.42
N SER A 34 15.96 8.85 0.16
CA SER A 34 15.08 9.39 1.19
C SER A 34 13.65 9.57 0.70
N CYS A 35 13.47 10.06 -0.55
CA CYS A 35 12.16 10.16 -1.17
C CYS A 35 11.47 8.79 -1.30
N LEU A 36 12.22 7.77 -1.73
CA LEU A 36 11.69 6.41 -1.88
C LEU A 36 11.33 5.77 -0.54
N VAL A 37 12.14 5.96 0.52
CA VAL A 37 11.83 5.49 1.88
C VAL A 37 10.55 6.12 2.41
N VAL A 38 10.37 7.44 2.25
CA VAL A 38 9.12 8.11 2.66
C VAL A 38 7.93 7.57 1.88
N LEU A 39 8.07 7.37 0.57
CA LEU A 39 7.01 6.78 -0.27
C LEU A 39 6.69 5.34 0.15
N GLY A 40 7.71 4.54 0.45
CA GLY A 40 7.56 3.17 0.92
C GLY A 40 6.82 3.10 2.25
N GLY A 41 7.22 3.92 3.23
CA GLY A 41 6.58 3.98 4.54
C GLY A 41 5.08 4.33 4.44
N PHE A 42 4.71 5.32 3.61
CA PHE A 42 3.31 5.64 3.36
C PHE A 42 2.56 4.51 2.66
N ALA A 43 3.17 3.87 1.66
CA ALA A 43 2.56 2.75 0.95
C ALA A 43 2.30 1.56 1.90
N LEU A 44 3.29 1.23 2.74
CA LEU A 44 3.16 0.18 3.75
C LEU A 44 2.10 0.51 4.79
N LEU A 45 1.99 1.78 5.21
CA LEU A 45 0.95 2.23 6.12
C LEU A 45 -0.45 2.01 5.52
N VAL A 46 -0.67 2.38 4.26
CA VAL A 46 -1.95 2.17 3.58
C VAL A 46 -2.28 0.67 3.44
N VAL A 47 -1.28 -0.15 3.09
CA VAL A 47 -1.46 -1.61 2.97
C VAL A 47 -1.85 -2.21 4.32
N ASN A 48 -1.16 -1.87 5.41
CA ASN A 48 -1.47 -2.38 6.74
C ASN A 48 -2.82 -1.91 7.27
N ILE A 49 -3.23 -0.68 6.98
CA ILE A 49 -4.59 -0.21 7.33
C ILE A 49 -5.63 -1.06 6.61
N ASN A 50 -5.46 -1.34 5.32
CA ASN A 50 -6.39 -2.17 4.57
C ASN A 50 -6.49 -3.59 5.13
N ASP A 51 -5.35 -4.22 5.40
CA ASP A 51 -5.26 -5.57 5.95
C ASP A 51 -5.94 -5.68 7.33
N ASN A 52 -5.69 -4.72 8.21
CA ASN A 52 -6.35 -4.67 9.52
C ASN A 52 -7.86 -4.44 9.42
N LEU A 53 -8.33 -3.64 8.45
CA LEU A 53 -9.76 -3.44 8.22
C LEU A 53 -10.45 -4.74 7.78
N GLU A 54 -9.81 -5.50 6.92
CA GLU A 54 -10.29 -6.81 6.46
C GLU A 54 -10.32 -7.82 7.61
N THR A 55 -9.24 -7.90 8.38
CA THR A 55 -9.09 -8.82 9.52
C THR A 55 -10.07 -8.53 10.66
N LEU A 56 -10.40 -7.24 10.90
CA LEU A 56 -11.36 -6.85 11.94
C LEU A 56 -12.83 -7.08 11.55
N GLY A 57 -13.10 -7.62 10.35
CA GLY A 57 -14.46 -7.84 9.87
C GLY A 57 -15.28 -6.54 9.77
N LEU A 58 -14.62 -5.40 9.64
CA LEU A 58 -15.27 -4.09 9.54
C LEU A 58 -15.72 -3.77 8.11
N GLN A 59 -15.47 -4.68 7.19
CA GLN A 59 -15.84 -4.50 5.79
C GLN A 59 -17.22 -5.09 5.54
N ASN A 60 -18.17 -4.19 5.33
CA ASN A 60 -19.47 -4.52 4.75
C ASN A 60 -20.33 -5.55 5.51
N GLU A 61 -20.23 -5.62 6.84
CA GLU A 61 -20.96 -6.58 7.65
C GLU A 61 -21.93 -5.90 8.65
N ILE A 62 -23.12 -6.45 8.74
CA ILE A 62 -24.15 -6.11 9.74
C ILE A 62 -24.48 -7.38 10.52
N VAL A 63 -24.38 -7.33 11.83
CA VAL A 63 -24.82 -8.43 12.68
C VAL A 63 -26.25 -8.18 13.12
N VAL A 64 -27.15 -9.10 12.75
CA VAL A 64 -28.58 -9.05 13.05
C VAL A 64 -28.87 -10.10 14.12
N PHE A 65 -29.12 -9.67 15.34
CA PHE A 65 -29.49 -10.56 16.44
C PHE A 65 -30.98 -10.86 16.40
N LEU A 66 -31.32 -12.12 16.53
CA LEU A 66 -32.68 -12.61 16.54
C LEU A 66 -33.32 -12.54 17.95
N GLU A 67 -34.62 -12.60 18.02
CA GLU A 67 -35.33 -12.81 19.27
C GLU A 67 -35.05 -14.20 19.82
N TYR A 68 -35.21 -14.37 21.14
CA TYR A 68 -35.04 -15.65 21.79
C TYR A 68 -36.22 -16.60 21.43
N ASP A 69 -35.96 -17.89 21.47
CA ASP A 69 -36.96 -18.97 21.34
C ASP A 69 -37.71 -19.00 19.99
N LEU A 70 -37.10 -18.52 18.92
CA LEU A 70 -37.63 -18.68 17.58
C LEU A 70 -37.54 -20.15 17.12
N THR A 71 -38.58 -20.59 16.43
CA THR A 71 -38.60 -21.92 15.78
C THR A 71 -37.67 -21.91 14.55
N LYS A 72 -37.19 -23.06 14.13
CA LYS A 72 -36.38 -23.21 12.91
C LYS A 72 -37.08 -22.65 11.65
N GLU A 73 -38.44 -22.82 11.60
CA GLU A 73 -39.23 -22.34 10.47
C GLU A 73 -39.26 -20.79 10.44
N GLU A 74 -39.34 -20.15 11.61
CA GLU A 74 -39.29 -18.67 11.72
C GLU A 74 -37.91 -18.14 11.38
N VAL A 75 -36.83 -18.78 11.81
CA VAL A 75 -35.46 -18.45 11.44
C VAL A 75 -35.26 -18.53 9.93
N ASP A 76 -35.74 -19.59 9.28
CA ASP A 76 -35.66 -19.76 7.82
C ASP A 76 -36.50 -18.71 7.06
N ASP A 77 -37.65 -18.30 7.61
CA ASP A 77 -38.46 -17.24 7.00
C ASP A 77 -37.77 -15.86 7.09
N ILE A 78 -37.17 -15.55 8.25
CA ILE A 78 -36.36 -14.34 8.45
C ILE A 78 -35.17 -14.36 7.47
N HIS A 79 -34.46 -15.48 7.34
CA HIS A 79 -33.33 -15.61 6.39
C HIS A 79 -33.75 -15.23 4.97
N LYS A 80 -34.86 -15.83 4.49
CA LYS A 80 -35.39 -15.55 3.14
C LYS A 80 -35.86 -14.10 2.96
N LYS A 81 -36.37 -13.48 4.03
CA LYS A 81 -36.74 -12.04 3.99
C LYS A 81 -35.51 -11.14 3.90
N ILE A 82 -34.46 -11.44 4.65
CA ILE A 82 -33.19 -10.67 4.59
C ILE A 82 -32.54 -10.81 3.23
N GLU A 83 -32.46 -12.01 2.66
CA GLU A 83 -31.87 -12.23 1.32
C GLU A 83 -32.56 -11.45 0.20
N LYS A 84 -33.86 -11.16 0.35
CA LYS A 84 -34.64 -10.39 -0.64
C LYS A 84 -34.46 -8.87 -0.53
N LEU A 85 -33.80 -8.37 0.50
CA LEU A 85 -33.59 -6.94 0.64
C LEU A 85 -32.55 -6.46 -0.37
N ASP A 86 -32.81 -5.25 -0.88
CA ASP A 86 -31.85 -4.57 -1.74
C ASP A 86 -30.52 -4.33 -1.00
N ASN A 87 -29.40 -4.37 -1.71
CA ASN A 87 -28.06 -4.19 -1.20
C ASN A 87 -27.50 -5.32 -0.32
N VAL A 88 -28.19 -6.44 -0.14
CA VAL A 88 -27.66 -7.63 0.52
C VAL A 88 -26.81 -8.42 -0.48
N ASP A 89 -25.64 -8.88 -0.04
CA ASP A 89 -24.74 -9.74 -0.80
C ASP A 89 -24.84 -11.18 -0.32
N THR A 90 -24.50 -11.44 0.94
CA THR A 90 -24.62 -12.78 1.56
C THR A 90 -25.28 -12.68 2.94
N VAL A 91 -25.94 -13.78 3.34
CA VAL A 91 -26.55 -13.93 4.67
C VAL A 91 -26.05 -15.25 5.26
N THR A 92 -25.33 -15.17 6.38
CA THR A 92 -24.79 -16.35 7.06
C THR A 92 -25.42 -16.47 8.44
N TYR A 93 -26.02 -17.62 8.74
CA TYR A 93 -26.58 -17.92 10.06
C TYR A 93 -25.47 -18.29 11.06
N ILE A 94 -25.49 -17.66 12.23
CA ILE A 94 -24.57 -17.92 13.35
C ILE A 94 -25.40 -18.34 14.55
N PRO A 95 -25.43 -19.65 14.90
CA PRO A 95 -26.11 -20.11 16.11
C PRO A 95 -25.41 -19.55 17.36
N LYS A 96 -26.18 -19.36 18.42
CA LYS A 96 -25.73 -18.84 19.71
C LYS A 96 -24.54 -19.61 20.33
N GLU A 97 -24.48 -20.93 20.08
CA GLU A 97 -23.40 -21.79 20.53
C GLU A 97 -22.06 -21.40 19.84
N LYS A 98 -22.13 -21.16 18.51
CA LYS A 98 -20.96 -20.75 17.73
C LYS A 98 -20.50 -19.33 18.10
N GLY A 99 -21.44 -18.43 18.37
CA GLY A 99 -21.12 -17.08 18.87
C GLY A 99 -20.37 -17.12 20.22
N LEU A 100 -20.75 -18.01 21.14
CA LEU A 100 -20.06 -18.23 22.41
C LEU A 100 -18.66 -18.84 22.19
N GLU A 101 -18.54 -19.82 21.30
CA GLU A 101 -17.26 -20.48 20.98
C GLU A 101 -16.26 -19.49 20.39
N GLU A 102 -16.64 -18.71 19.39
CA GLU A 102 -15.78 -17.67 18.78
C GLU A 102 -15.34 -16.61 19.79
N MET A 103 -16.22 -16.24 20.72
CA MET A 103 -15.91 -15.29 21.79
C MET A 103 -14.95 -15.90 22.80
N SER A 104 -15.17 -17.18 23.16
CA SER A 104 -14.30 -17.95 24.07
C SER A 104 -12.90 -18.08 23.47
N ASP A 105 -12.76 -18.45 22.21
CA ASP A 105 -11.45 -18.60 21.55
C ASP A 105 -10.66 -17.28 21.49
N LYS A 106 -11.38 -16.19 21.30
CA LYS A 106 -10.76 -14.85 21.21
C LYS A 106 -10.26 -14.32 22.55
N TYR A 107 -10.89 -14.68 23.66
CA TYR A 107 -10.62 -14.14 24.99
C TYR A 107 -10.29 -15.22 26.05
N SER A 108 -9.95 -16.45 25.61
CA SER A 108 -9.73 -17.61 26.49
C SER A 108 -8.64 -17.41 27.52
N ASP A 109 -7.58 -16.66 27.20
CA ASP A 109 -6.43 -16.45 28.06
C ASP A 109 -6.74 -15.60 29.29
N GLU A 110 -7.76 -14.73 29.22
CA GLU A 110 -8.08 -13.77 30.29
C GLU A 110 -9.38 -14.13 31.05
N TYR A 111 -10.34 -14.82 30.39
CA TYR A 111 -11.70 -15.01 30.93
C TYR A 111 -12.22 -16.45 30.82
N SER A 112 -11.36 -17.46 30.77
CA SER A 112 -11.72 -18.89 30.59
C SER A 112 -12.76 -19.39 31.56
N SER A 113 -12.66 -18.99 32.86
CA SER A 113 -13.61 -19.39 33.91
C SER A 113 -15.03 -18.80 33.70
N ILE A 114 -15.13 -17.63 33.07
CA ILE A 114 -16.42 -16.99 32.79
C ILE A 114 -17.10 -17.73 31.64
N PHE A 115 -16.35 -18.08 30.61
CA PHE A 115 -16.88 -18.82 29.47
C PHE A 115 -17.35 -20.24 29.81
N GLU A 116 -16.72 -20.91 30.79
CA GLU A 116 -17.21 -22.19 31.30
C GLU A 116 -18.60 -22.09 31.93
N ILE A 117 -18.85 -21.05 32.72
CA ILE A 117 -20.17 -20.80 33.32
C ILE A 117 -21.23 -20.47 32.25
N LEU A 118 -20.83 -19.71 31.22
CA LEU A 118 -21.73 -19.33 30.14
C LEU A 118 -22.09 -20.48 29.18
N LYS A 119 -21.40 -21.61 29.23
CA LYS A 119 -21.76 -22.81 28.47
C LYS A 119 -23.08 -23.45 28.96
N ASP A 120 -23.34 -23.36 30.26
CA ASP A 120 -24.56 -23.97 30.85
C ASP A 120 -25.79 -23.05 30.70
N ASP A 121 -25.59 -21.73 30.68
CA ASP A 121 -26.66 -20.75 30.49
C ASP A 121 -26.16 -19.69 29.49
N ASN A 122 -26.28 -20.02 28.19
CA ASN A 122 -25.76 -19.18 27.11
C ASN A 122 -26.68 -17.97 26.89
N PRO A 123 -26.22 -16.74 27.24
CA PRO A 123 -26.99 -15.52 27.10
C PRO A 123 -27.01 -14.96 25.67
N PHE A 124 -26.25 -15.57 24.76
CA PHE A 124 -26.22 -15.11 23.38
C PHE A 124 -27.53 -15.43 22.65
N ALA A 125 -27.88 -14.62 21.68
CA ALA A 125 -28.96 -14.87 20.74
C ALA A 125 -28.38 -15.43 19.43
N ASP A 126 -29.21 -16.16 18.69
CA ASP A 126 -28.89 -16.48 17.32
C ASP A 126 -28.74 -15.21 16.49
N ALA A 127 -27.88 -15.23 15.49
CA ALA A 127 -27.62 -14.06 14.68
C ALA A 127 -27.49 -14.41 13.19
N PHE A 128 -27.77 -13.42 12.34
CA PHE A 128 -27.37 -13.43 10.96
C PHE A 128 -26.23 -12.43 10.75
N LEU A 129 -25.18 -12.88 10.07
CA LEU A 129 -24.14 -12.02 9.52
C LEU A 129 -24.55 -11.67 8.10
N VAL A 130 -24.91 -10.41 7.87
CA VAL A 130 -25.37 -9.90 6.59
C VAL A 130 -24.28 -9.06 5.97
N THR A 131 -23.75 -9.48 4.81
CA THR A 131 -22.84 -8.65 4.04
C THR A 131 -23.62 -7.80 3.03
N TYR A 132 -23.12 -6.59 2.74
CA TYR A 132 -23.77 -5.68 1.80
C TYR A 132 -22.82 -5.30 0.64
N LYS A 133 -23.43 -4.97 -0.52
CA LYS A 133 -22.69 -4.68 -1.77
C LYS A 133 -22.10 -3.28 -1.80
N ASP A 134 -22.85 -2.30 -1.29
CA ASP A 134 -22.49 -0.88 -1.37
C ASP A 134 -22.79 -0.15 -0.05
N THR A 135 -21.79 0.59 0.43
CA THR A 135 -21.88 1.40 1.65
C THR A 135 -22.93 2.51 1.56
N ALA A 136 -23.19 3.06 0.35
CA ALA A 136 -24.19 4.11 0.17
C ALA A 136 -25.62 3.65 0.49
N GLY A 137 -25.95 2.38 0.27
CA GLY A 137 -27.27 1.77 0.54
C GLY A 137 -27.46 1.24 1.96
N VAL A 138 -26.45 1.28 2.80
CA VAL A 138 -26.46 0.61 4.11
C VAL A 138 -27.46 1.22 5.09
N SER A 139 -27.63 2.54 5.10
CA SER A 139 -28.62 3.20 5.99
C SER A 139 -30.05 2.75 5.69
N THR A 140 -30.39 2.53 4.42
CA THR A 140 -31.69 2.00 4.00
C THR A 140 -31.82 0.54 4.38
N LEU A 141 -30.77 -0.26 4.20
CA LEU A 141 -30.74 -1.67 4.61
C LEU A 141 -30.89 -1.80 6.14
N ASP A 142 -30.16 -1.01 6.93
CA ASP A 142 -30.28 -0.99 8.39
C ASP A 142 -31.72 -0.65 8.84
N TYR A 143 -32.32 0.35 8.21
CA TYR A 143 -33.71 0.73 8.50
C TYR A 143 -34.69 -0.42 8.18
N ASN A 144 -34.54 -1.07 7.03
CA ASN A 144 -35.38 -2.20 6.63
C ASN A 144 -35.18 -3.43 7.53
N LEU A 145 -33.96 -3.71 7.96
CA LEU A 145 -33.68 -4.78 8.93
C LEU A 145 -34.36 -4.51 10.27
N ARG A 146 -34.29 -3.28 10.79
CA ARG A 146 -34.88 -2.93 12.10
C ARG A 146 -36.40 -2.86 12.13
N HIS A 147 -37.01 -2.44 11.02
CA HIS A 147 -38.45 -2.11 11.00
C HIS A 147 -39.25 -2.92 10.01
N GLY A 148 -38.59 -3.63 9.08
CA GLY A 148 -39.27 -4.39 8.01
C GLY A 148 -39.43 -5.87 8.26
N ILE A 149 -38.79 -6.42 9.31
CA ILE A 149 -38.78 -7.86 9.57
C ILE A 149 -39.04 -8.11 11.05
N ASP A 150 -40.16 -8.80 11.36
CA ASP A 150 -40.46 -9.24 12.72
C ASP A 150 -39.53 -10.38 13.14
N GLY A 151 -39.18 -10.48 14.43
CA GLY A 151 -38.27 -11.48 14.98
C GLY A 151 -36.80 -11.02 15.04
N ILE A 152 -36.52 -9.79 14.62
CA ILE A 152 -35.21 -9.18 14.79
C ILE A 152 -35.20 -8.37 16.08
N ARG A 153 -34.35 -8.76 17.03
CA ARG A 153 -34.18 -8.09 18.33
C ARG A 153 -33.32 -6.83 18.23
N THR A 154 -32.17 -6.95 17.59
CA THR A 154 -31.20 -5.84 17.49
C THR A 154 -30.36 -5.99 16.23
N VAL A 155 -30.13 -4.88 15.57
CA VAL A 155 -29.21 -4.79 14.44
C VAL A 155 -27.98 -4.03 14.90
N ASN A 156 -26.84 -4.70 14.91
CA ASN A 156 -25.55 -4.09 15.23
C ASN A 156 -24.85 -3.73 13.91
N ASN A 157 -25.06 -2.46 13.55
CA ASN A 157 -24.49 -1.90 12.35
C ASN A 157 -23.25 -1.07 12.75
N ARG A 158 -22.08 -1.51 12.31
CA ARG A 158 -20.83 -0.77 12.53
C ARG A 158 -20.51 0.22 11.39
N VAL A 159 -21.49 0.54 10.58
CA VAL A 159 -21.33 1.42 9.39
C VAL A 159 -20.74 2.77 9.76
N ASP A 160 -21.13 3.35 10.90
CA ASP A 160 -20.53 4.61 11.35
C ASP A 160 -19.02 4.50 11.60
N LEU A 161 -18.57 3.34 12.08
CA LEU A 161 -17.15 3.08 12.29
C LEU A 161 -16.47 2.76 10.95
N ALA A 162 -17.07 1.91 10.14
CA ALA A 162 -16.56 1.56 8.81
C ALA A 162 -16.44 2.79 7.90
N THR A 163 -17.46 3.65 7.85
CA THR A 163 -17.42 4.91 7.08
C THR A 163 -16.38 5.89 7.61
N LYS A 164 -16.20 6.00 8.92
CA LYS A 164 -15.13 6.84 9.50
C LYS A 164 -13.75 6.34 9.12
N ILE A 165 -13.54 5.03 9.15
CA ILE A 165 -12.26 4.41 8.79
C ILE A 165 -12.02 4.53 7.28
N GLU A 166 -13.04 4.30 6.45
CA GLU A 166 -12.94 4.50 5.00
C GLU A 166 -12.62 5.96 4.64
N ASN A 167 -13.26 6.92 5.28
CA ASN A 167 -12.95 8.34 5.10
C ASN A 167 -11.53 8.69 5.55
N LEU A 168 -11.07 8.11 6.66
CA LEU A 168 -9.70 8.26 7.14
C LEU A 168 -8.70 7.67 6.12
N LYS A 169 -8.93 6.46 5.62
CA LYS A 169 -8.15 5.80 4.58
C LYS A 169 -8.08 6.66 3.31
N ASN A 170 -9.23 7.15 2.84
CA ASN A 170 -9.30 8.00 1.65
C ASN A 170 -8.52 9.31 1.87
N GLY A 171 -8.62 9.92 3.06
CA GLY A 171 -7.84 11.08 3.45
C GLY A 171 -6.32 10.81 3.43
N ILE A 172 -5.89 9.71 4.03
CA ILE A 172 -4.48 9.29 4.04
C ILE A 172 -3.99 9.01 2.63
N THR A 173 -4.78 8.30 1.81
CA THR A 173 -4.43 8.00 0.42
C THR A 173 -4.32 9.28 -0.42
N PHE A 174 -5.23 10.24 -0.22
CA PHE A 174 -5.16 11.55 -0.89
C PHE A 174 -3.88 12.30 -0.53
N VAL A 175 -3.54 12.39 0.74
CA VAL A 175 -2.29 13.00 1.20
C VAL A 175 -1.07 12.27 0.63
N PHE A 176 -1.09 10.93 0.63
CA PHE A 176 -0.02 10.11 0.04
C PHE A 176 0.19 10.41 -1.44
N LEU A 177 -0.87 10.52 -2.24
CA LEU A 177 -0.76 10.83 -3.67
C LEU A 177 -0.13 12.20 -3.92
N TRP A 178 -0.47 13.21 -3.12
CA TRP A 178 0.16 14.53 -3.20
C TRP A 178 1.65 14.49 -2.81
N PHE A 179 1.99 13.79 -1.73
CA PHE A 179 3.39 13.57 -1.34
C PHE A 179 4.17 12.86 -2.43
N LEU A 180 3.61 11.79 -3.00
CA LEU A 180 4.21 11.04 -4.11
C LEU A 180 4.51 11.98 -5.28
N LEU A 181 3.56 12.79 -5.69
CA LEU A 181 3.73 13.72 -6.80
C LEU A 181 4.84 14.75 -6.50
N ILE A 182 4.83 15.36 -5.33
CA ILE A 182 5.84 16.34 -4.92
C ILE A 182 7.23 15.71 -4.89
N LEU A 183 7.38 14.55 -4.25
CA LEU A 183 8.66 13.85 -4.13
C LEU A 183 9.19 13.37 -5.48
N LEU A 184 8.32 12.93 -6.39
CA LEU A 184 8.72 12.62 -7.78
C LEU A 184 9.24 13.84 -8.51
N VAL A 185 8.57 15.00 -8.40
CA VAL A 185 9.02 16.23 -9.02
C VAL A 185 10.39 16.66 -8.47
N VAL A 186 10.56 16.62 -7.15
CA VAL A 186 11.85 16.93 -6.50
C VAL A 186 12.93 15.97 -6.96
N SER A 187 12.66 14.66 -7.02
CA SER A 187 13.62 13.64 -7.48
C SER A 187 14.05 13.87 -8.91
N VAL A 188 13.10 14.12 -9.81
CA VAL A 188 13.39 14.44 -11.22
C VAL A 188 14.23 15.72 -11.31
N PHE A 189 13.89 16.77 -10.54
CA PHE A 189 14.63 18.03 -10.53
C PHE A 189 16.10 17.85 -10.11
N ILE A 190 16.34 17.02 -9.09
CA ILE A 190 17.70 16.72 -8.61
C ILE A 190 18.49 15.97 -9.67
N ILE A 191 17.90 14.95 -10.31
CA ILE A 191 18.56 14.21 -11.38
C ILE A 191 18.85 15.12 -12.56
N VAL A 192 17.92 16.00 -12.95
CA VAL A 192 18.13 16.99 -14.00
C VAL A 192 19.35 17.86 -13.70
N ASN A 193 19.48 18.37 -12.47
CA ASN A 193 20.62 19.19 -12.07
C ASN A 193 21.93 18.40 -12.06
N THR A 194 21.92 17.17 -11.58
CA THR A 194 23.09 16.29 -11.53
C THR A 194 23.61 15.98 -12.92
N ILE A 195 22.72 15.60 -13.83
CA ILE A 195 23.07 15.31 -15.23
C ILE A 195 23.55 16.59 -15.94
N LYS A 196 22.93 17.76 -15.69
CA LYS A 196 23.38 19.05 -16.22
C LYS A 196 24.82 19.34 -15.82
N LEU A 197 25.15 19.17 -14.57
CA LEU A 197 26.51 19.38 -14.07
C LEU A 197 27.50 18.36 -14.64
N SER A 198 27.11 17.10 -14.79
CA SER A 198 27.89 16.05 -15.45
C SER A 198 28.17 16.38 -16.91
N VAL A 199 27.18 16.86 -17.66
CA VAL A 199 27.34 17.33 -19.05
C VAL A 199 28.28 18.52 -19.11
N HIS A 200 28.14 19.50 -18.19
CA HIS A 200 29.01 20.68 -18.15
C HIS A 200 30.45 20.31 -17.87
N ALA A 201 30.71 19.42 -16.93
CA ALA A 201 32.05 18.93 -16.61
C ALA A 201 32.76 18.24 -17.80
N ARG A 202 31.96 17.68 -18.73
CA ARG A 202 32.46 16.97 -19.92
C ARG A 202 32.29 17.73 -21.24
N ARG A 203 32.01 19.00 -21.18
CA ARG A 203 31.72 19.81 -22.39
C ARG A 203 32.78 19.70 -23.48
N ASN A 204 34.08 19.67 -23.11
CA ASN A 204 35.17 19.56 -24.06
C ASN A 204 35.19 18.20 -24.75
N GLU A 205 34.98 17.11 -24.01
CA GLU A 205 34.87 15.75 -24.59
C GLU A 205 33.67 15.66 -25.56
N ILE A 206 32.53 16.23 -25.21
CA ILE A 206 31.34 16.29 -26.02
C ILE A 206 31.57 17.08 -27.32
N ASN A 207 32.27 18.20 -27.23
CA ASN A 207 32.61 19.02 -28.40
C ASN A 207 33.51 18.24 -29.37
N VAL A 208 34.55 17.59 -28.89
CA VAL A 208 35.40 16.72 -29.71
C VAL A 208 34.60 15.63 -30.39
N MET A 209 33.69 14.95 -29.65
CA MET A 209 32.81 13.93 -30.22
C MET A 209 31.90 14.49 -31.34
N ARG A 210 31.41 15.73 -31.18
CA ARG A 210 30.62 16.42 -32.22
C ARG A 210 31.47 16.72 -33.47
N TYR A 211 32.70 17.19 -33.29
CA TYR A 211 33.57 17.50 -34.43
C TYR A 211 33.94 16.29 -35.25
N ILE A 212 34.09 15.11 -34.65
CA ILE A 212 34.35 13.86 -35.37
C ILE A 212 33.06 13.16 -35.89
N GLY A 213 31.87 13.84 -35.76
CA GLY A 213 30.62 13.37 -36.33
C GLY A 213 29.88 12.32 -35.50
N ALA A 214 30.08 12.24 -34.18
CA ALA A 214 29.34 11.34 -33.33
C ALA A 214 27.82 11.67 -33.33
N THR A 215 27.00 10.62 -33.34
CA THR A 215 25.54 10.77 -33.31
C THR A 215 25.06 11.29 -31.94
N LYS A 216 23.91 12.01 -31.92
CA LYS A 216 23.29 12.46 -30.67
C LYS A 216 23.07 11.31 -29.68
N ALA A 217 22.60 10.16 -30.17
CA ALA A 217 22.37 8.98 -29.35
C ALA A 217 23.66 8.52 -28.65
N PHE A 218 24.79 8.50 -29.35
CA PHE A 218 26.08 8.12 -28.79
C PHE A 218 26.54 9.04 -27.66
N ILE A 219 26.27 10.35 -27.77
CA ILE A 219 26.60 11.34 -26.77
C ILE A 219 25.66 11.26 -25.55
N VAL A 220 24.36 10.96 -25.78
CA VAL A 220 23.30 10.98 -24.78
C VAL A 220 23.29 9.70 -23.91
N THR A 221 23.54 8.53 -24.52
CA THR A 221 23.42 7.22 -23.86
C THR A 221 24.17 7.10 -22.54
N PRO A 222 25.44 7.54 -22.38
CA PRO A 222 26.15 7.45 -21.10
C PRO A 222 25.42 8.18 -19.96
N PHE A 223 24.87 9.35 -20.22
CA PHE A 223 24.17 10.17 -19.23
C PHE A 223 22.81 9.59 -18.82
N VAL A 224 22.12 8.92 -19.73
CA VAL A 224 20.89 8.17 -19.39
C VAL A 224 21.25 6.98 -18.50
N ILE A 225 22.35 6.28 -18.79
CA ILE A 225 22.85 5.20 -17.95
C ILE A 225 23.26 5.74 -16.57
N ASP A 226 23.89 6.92 -16.48
CA ASP A 226 24.20 7.59 -15.19
C ASP A 226 22.93 7.77 -14.36
N GLY A 227 21.85 8.31 -14.97
CA GLY A 227 20.56 8.50 -14.28
C GLY A 227 19.90 7.18 -13.84
N VAL A 228 19.90 6.17 -14.72
CA VAL A 228 19.38 4.84 -14.39
C VAL A 228 20.18 4.20 -13.24
N THR A 229 21.51 4.33 -13.27
CA THR A 229 22.37 3.77 -12.21
C THR A 229 22.10 4.47 -10.87
N ILE A 230 21.97 5.80 -10.84
CA ILE A 230 21.57 6.55 -9.65
C ILE A 230 20.21 6.03 -9.14
N GLY A 231 19.23 5.88 -10.03
CA GLY A 231 17.90 5.37 -9.68
C GLY A 231 17.92 3.97 -9.10
N LEU A 232 18.68 3.05 -9.73
CA LEU A 232 18.81 1.66 -9.26
C LEU A 232 19.48 1.58 -7.89
N VAL A 233 20.60 2.30 -7.70
CA VAL A 233 21.32 2.31 -6.42
C VAL A 233 20.46 2.90 -5.32
N SER A 234 19.77 4.02 -5.60
CA SER A 234 18.85 4.63 -4.63
C SER A 234 17.70 3.70 -4.27
N GLY A 235 17.09 3.02 -5.26
CA GLY A 235 16.02 2.07 -5.02
C GLY A 235 16.45 0.87 -4.20
N ALA A 236 17.64 0.31 -4.49
CA ALA A 236 18.19 -0.79 -3.70
C ALA A 236 18.49 -0.38 -2.24
N LEU A 237 19.12 0.79 -2.05
CA LEU A 237 19.41 1.31 -0.70
C LEU A 237 18.13 1.63 0.07
N ALA A 238 17.14 2.25 -0.58
CA ALA A 238 15.83 2.52 0.01
C ALA A 238 15.16 1.22 0.47
N PHE A 239 15.21 0.16 -0.33
CA PHE A 239 14.65 -1.15 0.04
C PHE A 239 15.30 -1.71 1.32
N PHE A 240 16.63 -1.65 1.45
CA PHE A 240 17.30 -2.15 2.65
C PHE A 240 16.96 -1.33 3.90
N ILE A 241 16.86 -0.01 3.76
CA ILE A 241 16.46 0.89 4.87
C ILE A 241 15.01 0.59 5.27
N GLU A 242 14.10 0.48 4.30
CA GLU A 242 12.69 0.19 4.54
C GLU A 242 12.51 -1.17 5.21
N TRP A 243 13.20 -2.20 4.71
CA TRP A 243 13.19 -3.52 5.32
C TRP A 243 13.63 -3.48 6.78
N TYR A 244 14.72 -2.79 7.10
CA TYR A 244 15.22 -2.67 8.45
C TYR A 244 14.25 -1.91 9.37
N MET A 245 13.76 -0.76 8.91
CA MET A 245 12.81 0.08 9.67
C MET A 245 11.49 -0.67 9.91
N TYR A 246 10.93 -1.26 8.87
CA TYR A 246 9.67 -1.99 8.97
C TYR A 246 9.78 -3.22 9.87
N SER A 247 10.87 -3.99 9.76
CA SER A 247 11.10 -5.15 10.62
C SER A 247 11.22 -4.76 12.09
N TYR A 248 11.84 -3.62 12.38
CA TYR A 248 11.92 -3.09 13.74
C TYR A 248 10.54 -2.67 14.27
N ILE A 249 9.76 -1.94 13.47
CA ILE A 249 8.40 -1.52 13.83
C ILE A 249 7.49 -2.74 14.04
N HIS A 250 7.54 -3.71 13.12
CA HIS A 250 6.77 -4.95 13.20
C HIS A 250 7.00 -5.69 14.51
N THR A 251 8.26 -5.86 14.92
CA THR A 251 8.61 -6.53 16.19
C THR A 251 8.12 -5.73 17.40
N SER A 252 8.26 -4.40 17.39
CA SER A 252 7.84 -3.55 18.50
C SER A 252 6.31 -3.51 18.66
N VAL A 253 5.57 -3.43 17.55
CA VAL A 253 4.10 -3.40 17.59
C VAL A 253 3.51 -4.72 18.04
N GLN A 254 4.05 -5.85 17.60
CA GLN A 254 3.56 -7.18 18.03
C GLN A 254 3.77 -7.44 19.52
N THR A 255 4.79 -6.83 20.14
CA THR A 255 5.04 -7.00 21.58
C THR A 255 4.18 -6.10 22.46
N GLU A 256 3.77 -4.94 21.98
CA GLU A 256 3.08 -3.92 22.80
C GLU A 256 1.58 -3.79 22.50
N VAL A 257 1.14 -4.15 21.27
CA VAL A 257 -0.24 -3.90 20.83
C VAL A 257 -0.86 -5.18 20.28
N GLN A 258 -1.64 -5.86 21.11
CA GLN A 258 -2.27 -7.15 20.77
C GLN A 258 -3.39 -7.06 19.72
N PHE A 259 -3.91 -5.85 19.44
CA PHE A 259 -5.07 -5.64 18.55
C PHE A 259 -4.71 -5.19 17.12
N ILE A 260 -3.43 -4.91 16.86
CA ILE A 260 -2.96 -4.48 15.54
C ILE A 260 -2.01 -5.54 15.00
N THR A 261 -2.40 -6.17 13.91
CA THR A 261 -1.54 -7.09 13.19
C THR A 261 -0.88 -6.39 12.02
N LEU A 262 0.45 -6.37 11.98
CA LEU A 262 1.18 -5.87 10.83
C LEU A 262 1.50 -7.02 9.88
N MET A 263 1.25 -6.81 8.59
CA MET A 263 1.57 -7.78 7.55
C MET A 263 3.07 -8.11 7.57
N PRO A 264 3.49 -9.40 7.56
CA PRO A 264 4.90 -9.75 7.52
C PRO A 264 5.60 -9.16 6.28
N PHE A 265 6.75 -8.51 6.46
CA PHE A 265 7.50 -7.94 5.33
C PHE A 265 7.86 -8.98 4.26
N ALA A 266 7.99 -10.24 4.66
CA ALA A 266 8.28 -11.35 3.76
C ALA A 266 7.27 -11.47 2.60
N ASP A 267 6.01 -11.11 2.82
CA ASP A 267 4.93 -11.27 1.84
C ASP A 267 4.92 -10.14 0.81
N ILE A 268 5.36 -8.96 1.21
CA ILE A 268 5.34 -7.74 0.38
C ILE A 268 6.71 -7.33 -0.16
N LYS A 269 7.80 -7.94 0.28
CA LYS A 269 9.19 -7.55 -0.05
C LYS A 269 9.48 -7.44 -1.55
N TYR A 270 8.94 -8.35 -2.36
CA TYR A 270 9.17 -8.34 -3.81
C TYR A 270 8.42 -7.18 -4.49
N ILE A 271 7.22 -6.86 -4.00
CA ILE A 271 6.42 -5.74 -4.52
C ILE A 271 7.10 -4.41 -4.19
N VAL A 272 7.58 -4.26 -2.96
CA VAL A 272 8.32 -3.06 -2.51
C VAL A 272 9.61 -2.90 -3.29
N LEU A 273 10.40 -3.97 -3.44
CA LEU A 273 11.64 -3.95 -4.21
C LEU A 273 11.38 -3.56 -5.67
N ALA A 274 10.41 -4.22 -6.32
CA ALA A 274 10.06 -3.91 -7.70
C ALA A 274 9.57 -2.46 -7.85
N GLY A 275 8.72 -1.97 -6.95
CA GLY A 275 8.23 -0.60 -6.92
C GLY A 275 9.38 0.41 -6.83
N PHE A 276 10.32 0.24 -5.90
CA PHE A 276 11.45 1.14 -5.73
C PHE A 276 12.38 1.14 -6.95
N LEU A 277 12.66 -0.03 -7.53
CA LEU A 277 13.50 -0.13 -8.72
C LEU A 277 12.81 0.52 -9.93
N ILE A 278 11.53 0.28 -10.13
CA ILE A 278 10.76 0.87 -11.24
C ILE A 278 10.72 2.39 -11.11
N ILE A 279 10.33 2.91 -9.94
CA ILE A 279 10.27 4.36 -9.70
C ILE A 279 11.67 4.99 -9.87
N GLY A 280 12.71 4.36 -9.33
CA GLY A 280 14.09 4.82 -9.48
C GLY A 280 14.56 4.87 -10.94
N ILE A 281 14.30 3.82 -11.71
CA ILE A 281 14.63 3.76 -13.14
C ILE A 281 13.86 4.83 -13.92
N VAL A 282 12.56 4.94 -13.71
CA VAL A 282 11.70 5.89 -14.42
C VAL A 282 12.15 7.33 -14.13
N THR A 283 12.35 7.69 -12.87
CA THR A 283 12.85 9.03 -12.49
C THR A 283 14.23 9.30 -13.05
N GLY A 284 15.12 8.28 -13.07
CA GLY A 284 16.44 8.35 -13.68
C GLY A 284 16.41 8.65 -15.18
N ILE A 285 15.57 7.91 -15.92
CA ILE A 285 15.40 8.11 -17.38
C ILE A 285 14.77 9.49 -17.66
N VAL A 286 13.65 9.81 -16.98
CA VAL A 286 12.92 11.07 -17.22
C VAL A 286 13.81 12.27 -16.91
N GLY A 287 14.48 12.27 -15.75
CA GLY A 287 15.39 13.35 -15.36
C GLY A 287 16.55 13.54 -16.33
N SER A 288 17.18 12.43 -16.76
CA SER A 288 18.26 12.47 -17.77
C SER A 288 17.76 13.01 -19.10
N CYS A 289 16.63 12.54 -19.60
CA CYS A 289 16.06 12.99 -20.88
C CYS A 289 15.71 14.48 -20.86
N ILE A 290 15.09 14.97 -19.78
CA ILE A 290 14.76 16.40 -19.62
C ILE A 290 16.03 17.26 -19.63
N SER A 291 17.04 16.86 -18.86
CA SER A 291 18.31 17.59 -18.77
C SER A 291 19.00 17.69 -20.13
N LEU A 292 19.10 16.57 -20.84
CA LEU A 292 19.79 16.49 -22.12
C LEU A 292 19.07 17.24 -23.24
N ARG A 293 17.72 17.19 -23.25
CA ARG A 293 16.91 17.94 -24.24
C ARG A 293 17.17 19.44 -24.21
N LYS A 294 17.35 20.00 -23.00
CA LYS A 294 17.57 21.43 -22.78
C LYS A 294 19.00 21.88 -23.13
N HIS A 295 20.01 21.02 -22.90
CA HIS A 295 21.42 21.41 -22.97
C HIS A 295 22.15 20.90 -24.21
N LEU A 296 21.56 20.01 -25.01
CA LEU A 296 22.12 19.56 -26.28
C LEU A 296 21.48 20.21 -27.51
N LYS A 297 20.51 21.11 -27.31
CA LYS A 297 19.88 21.90 -28.39
C LYS A 297 20.67 23.15 -28.80
N ALA A 298 21.72 23.48 -28.05
CA ALA A 298 22.61 24.60 -28.38
C ALA A 298 23.79 24.15 -29.22
#